data_0cb56dd139561e085500feca5370c082
#
_entry.id   0cb56dd139561e085500feca5370c082
#
_cell.length_a   1.000
_cell.length_b   1.000
_cell.length_c   1.000
_cell.angle_alpha   90.00
_cell.angle_beta   90.00
_cell.angle_gamma   90.00
#
_symmetry.space_group_name_H-M   'P 1'
#
loop_
_entity.id
_entity.type
_entity.pdbx_description
1 polymer ?
#
loop_
_entity_poly.entity_id
_entity_poly.type
_entity_poly.pdbx_seq_one_letter_code
_entity_poly.pdbx_strand_id
1 'polypeptide(L)'
;MARYEKATQPTMYFIGVTTGKSSIMTVFPKWSRELGLGAVIKGIDFKPHSPAEAYREAVTFIKEDPLSLGALVTTHKIDLFRTCRDLFDYVDPYAEQLGEVSSISKKDGKLCAHAKDPISSGLALQKFVPENFWGQYHGDVMLMGAGGSTLAMSIYFAKVCKGGNVPEKIYITNRSEPRLSSAKEILKGLNPEVSFEFCYNPKPEDNDATLKGLKP
;
A
#
# COMPACT_ATOMS: atom_id res chain seq x y z
N MET A 1 -13.56 28.61 -10.62
CA MET A 1 -12.07 28.71 -10.54
C MET A 1 -11.56 27.29 -10.36
N ALA A 2 -10.50 26.90 -11.05
CA ALA A 2 -9.89 25.60 -10.87
C ALA A 2 -9.41 25.45 -9.41
N ARG A 3 -9.71 24.36 -8.76
CA ARG A 3 -9.33 24.08 -7.36
C ARG A 3 -7.81 23.92 -7.20
N TYR A 4 -7.13 23.52 -8.28
CA TYR A 4 -5.69 23.26 -8.30
C TYR A 4 -4.99 24.20 -9.27
N GLU A 5 -3.83 24.70 -8.87
CA GLU A 5 -2.95 25.51 -9.71
C GLU A 5 -1.94 24.62 -10.42
N LYS A 6 -1.71 24.88 -11.73
CA LYS A 6 -0.71 24.14 -12.51
C LYS A 6 0.68 24.29 -11.88
N ALA A 7 1.45 23.23 -11.96
CA ALA A 7 2.83 23.25 -11.49
C ALA A 7 3.69 24.18 -12.34
N THR A 8 4.66 24.84 -11.72
CA THR A 8 5.65 25.69 -12.39
C THR A 8 7.02 25.01 -12.56
N GLN A 9 7.18 23.82 -11.97
CA GLN A 9 8.35 22.94 -12.06
C GLN A 9 7.93 21.49 -11.84
N PRO A 10 8.76 20.50 -12.15
CA PRO A 10 8.42 19.08 -11.92
C PRO A 10 7.91 18.86 -10.50
N THR A 11 6.70 18.34 -10.36
CA THR A 11 6.01 18.24 -9.07
C THR A 11 5.49 16.83 -8.84
N MET A 12 5.90 16.20 -7.74
CA MET A 12 5.28 15.02 -7.16
C MET A 12 4.19 15.47 -6.20
N TYR A 13 2.98 14.95 -6.36
CA TYR A 13 1.91 15.22 -5.42
C TYR A 13 1.90 14.19 -4.28
N PHE A 14 1.35 14.57 -3.15
CA PHE A 14 1.13 13.67 -2.02
C PHE A 14 -0.30 13.81 -1.52
N ILE A 15 -1.10 12.77 -1.74
CA ILE A 15 -2.52 12.74 -1.36
C ILE A 15 -2.65 12.09 0.02
N GLY A 16 -3.25 12.81 0.97
CA GLY A 16 -3.42 12.35 2.35
C GLY A 16 -4.42 13.19 3.13
N VAL A 17 -4.38 13.08 4.48
CA VAL A 17 -5.29 13.83 5.40
C VAL A 17 -4.62 15.08 5.95
N THR A 18 -3.35 14.97 6.32
CA THR A 18 -2.51 16.04 6.90
C THR A 18 -1.10 15.93 6.35
N THR A 19 -0.98 16.10 5.05
CA THR A 19 0.26 15.84 4.30
C THR A 19 1.44 16.69 4.79
N GLY A 20 1.20 17.94 5.16
CA GLY A 20 2.25 18.87 5.61
C GLY A 20 3.02 18.42 6.86
N LYS A 21 2.48 17.50 7.66
CA LYS A 21 3.13 16.92 8.85
C LYS A 21 3.87 15.61 8.56
N SER A 22 3.78 15.08 7.35
CA SER A 22 4.40 13.81 6.98
C SER A 22 5.90 13.95 6.75
N SER A 23 6.67 12.97 7.19
CA SER A 23 8.12 12.89 6.98
C SER A 23 8.53 12.96 5.51
N ILE A 24 7.69 12.48 4.59
CA ILE A 24 7.99 12.53 3.15
C ILE A 24 8.20 13.96 2.64
N MET A 25 7.54 14.95 3.27
CA MET A 25 7.70 16.35 2.90
C MET A 25 9.11 16.88 3.15
N THR A 26 9.86 16.24 4.06
CA THR A 26 11.28 16.57 4.33
C THR A 26 12.25 15.61 3.67
N VAL A 27 11.82 14.36 3.40
CA VAL A 27 12.67 13.32 2.80
C VAL A 27 12.72 13.46 1.28
N PHE A 28 11.58 13.69 0.62
CA PHE A 28 11.53 13.79 -0.84
C PHE A 28 12.43 14.89 -1.42
N PRO A 29 12.51 16.11 -0.86
CA PRO A 29 13.45 17.13 -1.36
C PRO A 29 14.92 16.70 -1.30
N LYS A 30 15.30 15.91 -0.30
CA LYS A 30 16.66 15.34 -0.22
C LYS A 30 16.89 14.33 -1.34
N TRP A 31 15.95 13.40 -1.54
CA TRP A 31 16.02 12.45 -2.66
C TRP A 31 16.04 13.15 -4.02
N SER A 32 15.17 14.16 -4.22
CA SER A 32 15.12 14.92 -5.46
C SER A 32 16.47 15.55 -5.80
N ARG A 33 17.15 16.12 -4.80
CA ARG A 33 18.48 16.70 -4.95
C ARG A 33 19.55 15.63 -5.26
N GLU A 34 19.61 14.56 -4.47
CA GLU A 34 20.61 13.49 -4.64
C GLU A 34 20.47 12.77 -6.00
N LEU A 35 19.24 12.63 -6.48
CA LEU A 35 18.93 12.00 -7.77
C LEU A 35 18.92 12.99 -8.95
N GLY A 36 19.17 14.29 -8.72
CA GLY A 36 19.16 15.30 -9.76
C GLY A 36 17.81 15.51 -10.45
N LEU A 37 16.68 15.25 -9.75
CA LEU A 37 15.35 15.29 -10.36
C LEU A 37 14.83 16.69 -10.59
N GLY A 38 15.32 17.72 -9.85
CA GLY A 38 14.80 19.06 -9.88
C GLY A 38 13.32 19.18 -9.53
N ALA A 39 12.80 18.20 -8.79
CA ALA A 39 11.39 18.07 -8.48
C ALA A 39 11.06 18.52 -7.06
N VAL A 40 9.84 19.02 -6.87
CA VAL A 40 9.28 19.35 -5.56
C VAL A 40 8.13 18.42 -5.21
N ILE A 41 7.75 18.38 -3.92
CA ILE A 41 6.57 17.66 -3.45
C ILE A 41 5.53 18.65 -2.95
N LYS A 42 4.26 18.45 -3.32
CA LYS A 42 3.12 19.26 -2.87
C LYS A 42 2.02 18.34 -2.30
N GLY A 43 1.48 18.71 -1.13
CA GLY A 43 0.38 18.00 -0.49
C GLY A 43 -0.97 18.34 -1.11
N ILE A 44 -1.85 17.34 -1.16
CA ILE A 44 -3.28 17.47 -1.43
C ILE A 44 -4.01 16.78 -0.28
N ASP A 45 -4.70 17.55 0.54
CA ASP A 45 -5.37 17.06 1.74
C ASP A 45 -6.86 16.85 1.50
N PHE A 46 -7.32 15.65 1.86
CA PHE A 46 -8.74 15.28 1.91
C PHE A 46 -9.13 14.81 3.30
N LYS A 47 -10.39 15.07 3.69
CA LYS A 47 -10.98 14.38 4.83
C LYS A 47 -11.18 12.88 4.50
N PRO A 48 -11.13 11.98 5.50
CA PRO A 48 -11.50 10.59 5.28
C PRO A 48 -12.88 10.50 4.62
N HIS A 49 -13.02 9.59 3.65
CA HIS A 49 -14.26 9.38 2.88
C HIS A 49 -14.81 10.65 2.21
N SER A 50 -13.92 11.46 1.64
CA SER A 50 -14.30 12.62 0.82
C SER A 50 -15.16 12.20 -0.37
N PRO A 51 -16.01 13.10 -0.93
CA PRO A 51 -16.82 12.80 -2.11
C PRO A 51 -15.98 12.31 -3.30
N ALA A 52 -16.54 11.41 -4.09
CA ALA A 52 -15.89 10.83 -5.27
C ALA A 52 -15.36 11.90 -6.23
N GLU A 53 -16.13 12.95 -6.44
CA GLU A 53 -15.81 14.08 -7.31
C GLU A 53 -14.51 14.77 -6.91
N ALA A 54 -14.22 14.88 -5.61
CA ALA A 54 -13.01 15.51 -5.11
C ALA A 54 -11.75 14.69 -5.48
N TYR A 55 -11.83 13.36 -5.40
CA TYR A 55 -10.75 12.48 -5.83
C TYR A 55 -10.57 12.52 -7.35
N ARG A 56 -11.67 12.48 -8.10
CA ARG A 56 -11.63 12.54 -9.56
C ARG A 56 -11.04 13.86 -10.06
N GLU A 57 -11.42 14.99 -9.46
CA GLU A 57 -10.85 16.31 -9.79
C GLU A 57 -9.33 16.33 -9.58
N ALA A 58 -8.84 15.80 -8.44
CA ALA A 58 -7.41 15.74 -8.14
C ALA A 58 -6.64 14.82 -9.11
N VAL A 59 -7.17 13.63 -9.38
CA VAL A 59 -6.52 12.67 -10.29
C VAL A 59 -6.53 13.17 -11.73
N THR A 60 -7.61 13.81 -12.18
CA THR A 60 -7.69 14.47 -13.50
C THR A 60 -6.67 15.59 -13.60
N PHE A 61 -6.59 16.45 -12.60
CA PHE A 61 -5.57 17.50 -12.53
C PHE A 61 -4.14 16.92 -12.63
N ILE A 62 -3.82 15.87 -11.86
CA ILE A 62 -2.52 15.19 -11.91
C ILE A 62 -2.25 14.60 -13.30
N LYS A 63 -3.27 14.05 -13.96
CA LYS A 63 -3.18 13.52 -15.33
C LYS A 63 -2.87 14.60 -16.35
N GLU A 64 -3.56 15.74 -16.27
CA GLU A 64 -3.52 16.80 -17.28
C GLU A 64 -2.34 17.77 -17.11
N ASP A 65 -1.85 17.97 -15.88
CA ASP A 65 -0.72 18.88 -15.64
C ASP A 65 0.58 18.31 -16.24
N PRO A 66 1.20 18.96 -17.24
CA PRO A 66 2.40 18.43 -17.91
C PRO A 66 3.61 18.35 -16.99
N LEU A 67 3.66 19.14 -15.92
CA LEU A 67 4.74 19.13 -14.94
C LEU A 67 4.48 18.22 -13.73
N SER A 68 3.31 17.56 -13.68
CA SER A 68 3.03 16.53 -12.70
C SER A 68 3.83 15.26 -13.00
N LEU A 69 4.54 14.74 -12.01
CA LEU A 69 5.23 13.44 -12.05
C LEU A 69 4.34 12.29 -11.58
N GLY A 70 3.20 12.60 -10.99
CA GLY A 70 2.28 11.64 -10.37
C GLY A 70 2.04 11.96 -8.90
N ALA A 71 1.68 10.96 -8.12
CA ALA A 71 1.37 11.13 -6.70
C ALA A 71 1.74 9.92 -5.84
N LEU A 72 2.13 10.20 -4.59
CA LEU A 72 2.09 9.26 -3.48
C LEU A 72 0.70 9.34 -2.84
N VAL A 73 0.10 8.21 -2.50
CA VAL A 73 -1.23 8.16 -1.88
C VAL A 73 -1.16 7.42 -0.55
N THR A 74 -1.69 8.02 0.51
CA THR A 74 -1.88 7.40 1.82
C THR A 74 -3.35 7.56 2.25
N THR A 75 -3.79 6.86 3.28
CA THR A 75 -5.15 6.88 3.84
C THR A 75 -6.28 6.64 2.82
N HIS A 76 -6.28 7.35 1.70
CA HIS A 76 -7.34 7.35 0.68
C HIS A 76 -7.17 6.30 -0.42
N LYS A 77 -6.24 5.36 -0.27
CA LYS A 77 -5.82 4.41 -1.31
C LYS A 77 -6.98 3.64 -1.96
N ILE A 78 -7.88 3.11 -1.14
CA ILE A 78 -9.05 2.32 -1.59
C ILE A 78 -10.12 3.21 -2.21
N ASP A 79 -10.50 4.31 -1.52
CA ASP A 79 -11.53 5.22 -1.99
C ASP A 79 -11.12 5.85 -3.33
N LEU A 80 -9.88 6.31 -3.44
CA LEU A 80 -9.35 6.89 -4.65
C LEU A 80 -9.29 5.88 -5.79
N PHE A 81 -8.80 4.66 -5.54
CA PHE A 81 -8.76 3.61 -6.57
C PHE A 81 -10.16 3.31 -7.10
N ARG A 82 -11.12 3.04 -6.21
CA ARG A 82 -12.49 2.73 -6.57
C ARG A 82 -13.17 3.83 -7.39
N THR A 83 -12.91 5.10 -7.05
CA THR A 83 -13.57 6.25 -7.71
C THR A 83 -12.88 6.72 -8.98
N CYS A 84 -11.60 6.39 -9.17
CA CYS A 84 -10.77 6.88 -10.27
C CYS A 84 -10.21 5.76 -11.15
N ARG A 85 -10.65 4.49 -10.99
CA ARG A 85 -10.13 3.33 -11.72
C ARG A 85 -10.13 3.55 -13.24
N ASP A 86 -11.18 4.20 -13.77
CA ASP A 86 -11.36 4.51 -15.17
C ASP A 86 -10.44 5.62 -15.70
N LEU A 87 -9.83 6.42 -14.84
CA LEU A 87 -8.89 7.48 -15.22
C LEU A 87 -7.46 6.95 -15.46
N PHE A 88 -7.15 5.76 -14.94
CA PHE A 88 -5.85 5.13 -15.11
C PHE A 88 -5.77 4.37 -16.43
N ASP A 89 -4.72 4.67 -17.19
CA ASP A 89 -4.42 4.00 -18.45
C ASP A 89 -3.74 2.63 -18.22
N TYR A 90 -3.11 2.46 -17.04
CA TYR A 90 -2.51 1.22 -16.59
C TYR A 90 -2.72 1.05 -15.08
N VAL A 91 -3.01 -0.17 -14.67
CA VAL A 91 -3.08 -0.57 -13.25
C VAL A 91 -2.21 -1.80 -13.05
N ASP A 92 -1.31 -1.75 -12.06
CA ASP A 92 -0.47 -2.90 -11.78
C ASP A 92 -1.25 -4.05 -11.13
N PRO A 93 -0.78 -5.30 -11.24
CA PRO A 93 -1.50 -6.47 -10.71
C PRO A 93 -1.75 -6.41 -9.20
N TYR A 94 -0.87 -5.77 -8.43
CA TYR A 94 -1.08 -5.63 -6.97
C TYR A 94 -2.16 -4.60 -6.66
N ALA A 95 -2.21 -3.50 -7.42
CA ALA A 95 -3.26 -2.50 -7.27
C ALA A 95 -4.63 -3.06 -7.61
N GLU A 96 -4.73 -3.85 -8.68
CA GLU A 96 -5.98 -4.53 -9.07
C GLU A 96 -6.41 -5.54 -7.99
N GLN A 97 -5.49 -6.37 -7.50
CA GLN A 97 -5.78 -7.38 -6.50
C GLN A 97 -6.18 -6.79 -5.15
N LEU A 98 -5.48 -5.75 -4.70
CA LEU A 98 -5.75 -5.08 -3.42
C LEU A 98 -6.94 -4.13 -3.49
N GLY A 99 -7.37 -3.73 -4.70
CA GLY A 99 -8.37 -2.68 -4.86
C GLY A 99 -7.90 -1.33 -4.32
N GLU A 100 -6.59 -1.06 -4.37
CA GLU A 100 -6.00 0.18 -3.83
C GLU A 100 -4.89 0.73 -4.71
N VAL A 101 -4.61 2.04 -4.57
CA VAL A 101 -3.46 2.69 -5.18
C VAL A 101 -2.63 3.41 -4.14
N SER A 102 -1.34 3.07 -4.03
CA SER A 102 -0.40 3.76 -3.14
C SER A 102 0.54 4.70 -3.89
N SER A 103 0.69 4.51 -5.20
CA SER A 103 1.56 5.31 -6.05
C SER A 103 0.94 5.50 -7.43
N ILE A 104 0.89 6.75 -7.88
CA ILE A 104 0.48 7.15 -9.22
C ILE A 104 1.72 7.67 -9.93
N SER A 105 1.98 7.21 -11.15
CA SER A 105 3.06 7.71 -11.99
C SER A 105 2.57 8.10 -13.36
N LYS A 106 3.30 8.99 -14.02
CA LYS A 106 3.08 9.33 -15.43
C LYS A 106 4.24 8.79 -16.25
N LYS A 107 3.93 7.96 -17.24
CA LYS A 107 4.93 7.37 -18.14
C LYS A 107 4.38 7.35 -19.57
N ASP A 108 5.13 7.89 -20.50
CA ASP A 108 4.79 7.90 -21.93
C ASP A 108 3.38 8.45 -22.19
N GLY A 109 3.01 9.53 -21.51
CA GLY A 109 1.69 10.17 -21.58
C GLY A 109 0.56 9.41 -20.86
N LYS A 110 0.84 8.25 -20.25
CA LYS A 110 -0.12 7.41 -19.54
C LYS A 110 -0.09 7.67 -18.05
N LEU A 111 -1.26 7.65 -17.42
CA LEU A 111 -1.41 7.66 -15.97
C LEU A 111 -1.46 6.23 -15.45
N CYS A 112 -0.52 5.87 -14.59
CA CYS A 112 -0.35 4.51 -14.10
C CYS A 112 -0.61 4.44 -12.59
N ALA A 113 -1.45 3.49 -12.17
CA ALA A 113 -1.74 3.20 -10.76
C ALA A 113 -0.94 1.97 -10.29
N HIS A 114 -0.34 2.09 -9.11
CA HIS A 114 0.45 1.01 -8.52
C HIS A 114 0.14 0.87 -7.03
N ALA A 115 0.16 -0.38 -6.53
CA ALA A 115 0.26 -0.68 -5.12
C ALA A 115 1.69 -1.17 -4.81
N LYS A 116 2.51 -0.29 -4.23
CA LYS A 116 3.92 -0.58 -3.95
C LYS A 116 4.18 -1.13 -2.55
N ASP A 117 3.17 -1.12 -1.68
CA ASP A 117 3.30 -1.58 -0.30
C ASP A 117 3.76 -3.03 -0.17
N PRO A 118 3.31 -4.01 -1.01
CA PRO A 118 3.84 -5.36 -0.96
C PRO A 118 5.35 -5.43 -1.13
N ILE A 119 5.91 -4.63 -2.03
CA ILE A 119 7.35 -4.59 -2.29
C ILE A 119 8.08 -3.83 -1.19
N SER A 120 7.64 -2.62 -0.85
CA SER A 120 8.35 -1.74 0.10
C SER A 120 8.33 -2.28 1.52
N SER A 121 7.21 -2.87 1.96
CA SER A 121 7.11 -3.51 3.28
C SER A 121 7.99 -4.75 3.38
N GLY A 122 8.02 -5.56 2.32
CA GLY A 122 8.89 -6.73 2.24
C GLY A 122 10.37 -6.36 2.28
N LEU A 123 10.79 -5.35 1.51
CA LEU A 123 12.15 -4.84 1.55
C LEU A 123 12.54 -4.29 2.94
N ALA A 124 11.59 -3.67 3.65
CA ALA A 124 11.82 -3.22 5.01
C ALA A 124 12.00 -4.40 5.97
N LEU A 125 11.16 -5.44 5.85
CA LEU A 125 11.27 -6.66 6.64
C LEU A 125 12.64 -7.35 6.47
N GLN A 126 13.12 -7.47 5.24
CA GLN A 126 14.41 -8.08 4.91
C GLN A 126 15.62 -7.38 5.54
N LYS A 127 15.46 -6.15 6.06
CA LYS A 127 16.57 -5.44 6.73
C LYS A 127 16.85 -5.93 8.15
N PHE A 128 15.91 -6.62 8.77
CA PHE A 128 16.07 -7.11 10.15
C PHE A 128 15.76 -8.60 10.33
N VAL A 129 15.10 -9.23 9.36
CA VAL A 129 14.92 -10.68 9.34
C VAL A 129 16.09 -11.29 8.56
N PRO A 130 16.85 -12.26 9.16
CA PRO A 130 17.97 -12.90 8.47
C PRO A 130 17.58 -13.60 7.18
N GLU A 131 18.52 -13.69 6.25
CA GLU A 131 18.34 -14.49 5.04
C GLU A 131 17.99 -15.94 5.39
N ASN A 132 17.05 -16.53 4.64
CA ASN A 132 16.59 -17.89 4.82
C ASN A 132 16.01 -18.21 6.21
N PHE A 133 15.55 -17.18 6.94
CA PHE A 133 14.97 -17.35 8.28
C PHE A 133 13.83 -18.38 8.28
N TRP A 134 12.86 -18.21 7.39
CA TRP A 134 11.69 -19.08 7.29
C TRP A 134 12.08 -20.50 6.86
N GLY A 135 12.99 -20.65 5.90
CA GLY A 135 13.50 -21.95 5.46
C GLY A 135 14.28 -22.71 6.55
N GLN A 136 14.89 -21.97 7.47
CA GLN A 136 15.69 -22.55 8.58
C GLN A 136 14.81 -22.90 9.80
N TYR A 137 13.88 -22.03 10.18
CA TYR A 137 13.16 -22.16 11.45
C TYR A 137 11.73 -22.64 11.28
N HIS A 138 11.17 -22.61 10.06
CA HIS A 138 9.79 -23.06 9.77
C HIS A 138 8.76 -22.37 10.68
N GLY A 139 9.02 -21.11 11.01
CA GLY A 139 8.21 -20.35 11.95
C GLY A 139 6.93 -19.80 11.30
N ASP A 140 6.01 -19.42 12.17
CA ASP A 140 4.76 -18.77 11.80
C ASP A 140 4.89 -17.25 11.84
N VAL A 141 3.96 -16.54 11.18
CA VAL A 141 3.83 -15.09 11.23
C VAL A 141 2.45 -14.71 11.74
N MET A 142 2.39 -13.77 12.66
CA MET A 142 1.13 -13.15 13.08
C MET A 142 1.06 -11.71 12.58
N LEU A 143 0.02 -11.40 11.83
CA LEU A 143 -0.30 -10.06 11.34
C LEU A 143 -1.51 -9.52 12.09
N MET A 144 -1.30 -8.53 12.95
CA MET A 144 -2.38 -7.93 13.75
C MET A 144 -3.11 -6.86 12.95
N GLY A 145 -4.38 -7.11 12.67
CA GLY A 145 -5.23 -6.31 11.81
C GLY A 145 -5.49 -7.00 10.46
N ALA A 146 -6.53 -6.59 9.75
CA ALA A 146 -6.90 -7.07 8.41
C ALA A 146 -7.06 -5.89 7.44
N GLY A 147 -6.12 -4.94 7.50
CA GLY A 147 -6.08 -3.76 6.65
C GLY A 147 -5.00 -3.84 5.57
N GLY A 148 -4.78 -2.72 4.87
CA GLY A 148 -3.86 -2.64 3.72
C GLY A 148 -2.44 -3.15 4.02
N SER A 149 -1.86 -2.83 5.19
CA SER A 149 -0.51 -3.30 5.55
C SER A 149 -0.45 -4.82 5.69
N THR A 150 -1.46 -5.44 6.31
CA THR A 150 -1.58 -6.90 6.43
C THR A 150 -1.70 -7.56 5.06
N LEU A 151 -2.58 -7.02 4.20
CA LEU A 151 -2.77 -7.53 2.84
C LEU A 151 -1.48 -7.39 2.02
N ALA A 152 -0.78 -6.26 2.14
CA ALA A 152 0.50 -6.03 1.48
C ALA A 152 1.56 -7.05 1.91
N MET A 153 1.71 -7.30 3.22
CA MET A 153 2.64 -8.30 3.74
C MET A 153 2.26 -9.72 3.33
N SER A 154 0.98 -10.06 3.32
CA SER A 154 0.48 -11.35 2.84
C SER A 154 0.83 -11.59 1.36
N ILE A 155 0.66 -10.57 0.51
CA ILE A 155 1.05 -10.62 -0.90
C ILE A 155 2.57 -10.72 -1.04
N TYR A 156 3.34 -10.00 -0.22
CA TYR A 156 4.79 -10.11 -0.22
C TYR A 156 5.24 -11.55 -0.02
N PHE A 157 4.76 -12.23 1.03
CA PHE A 157 5.12 -13.62 1.29
C PHE A 157 4.64 -14.56 0.19
N ALA A 158 3.44 -14.37 -0.33
CA ALA A 158 2.86 -15.28 -1.31
C ALA A 158 3.38 -15.11 -2.75
N LYS A 159 3.85 -13.93 -3.13
CA LYS A 159 4.19 -13.62 -4.53
C LYS A 159 5.57 -13.01 -4.75
N VAL A 160 6.08 -12.24 -3.79
CA VAL A 160 7.34 -11.49 -3.93
C VAL A 160 8.51 -12.28 -3.38
N CYS A 161 8.31 -12.92 -2.24
CA CYS A 161 9.31 -13.79 -1.62
C CYS A 161 9.50 -15.03 -2.49
N LYS A 162 10.76 -15.34 -2.81
CA LYS A 162 11.10 -16.44 -3.72
C LYS A 162 11.93 -17.50 -3.01
N GLY A 163 11.97 -18.72 -3.59
CA GLY A 163 12.86 -19.77 -3.15
C GLY A 163 12.41 -20.53 -1.90
N GLY A 164 11.10 -20.53 -1.60
CA GLY A 164 10.56 -21.27 -0.45
C GLY A 164 10.90 -20.67 0.92
N ASN A 165 11.55 -19.50 0.96
CA ASN A 165 11.84 -18.80 2.20
C ASN A 165 10.63 -17.97 2.65
N VAL A 166 9.55 -18.67 3.00
CA VAL A 166 8.27 -18.11 3.44
C VAL A 166 7.81 -18.79 4.74
N PRO A 167 7.02 -18.11 5.57
CA PRO A 167 6.46 -18.74 6.77
C PRO A 167 5.54 -19.89 6.39
N GLU A 168 5.48 -20.93 7.21
CA GLU A 168 4.56 -22.04 7.01
C GLU A 168 3.11 -21.56 7.09
N LYS A 169 2.81 -20.72 8.06
CA LYS A 169 1.47 -20.19 8.26
C LYS A 169 1.51 -18.71 8.62
N ILE A 170 0.53 -17.97 8.08
CA ILE A 170 0.29 -16.57 8.41
C ILE A 170 -1.06 -16.47 9.12
N TYR A 171 -1.03 -16.06 10.38
CA TYR A 171 -2.22 -15.77 11.18
C TYR A 171 -2.60 -14.30 11.00
N ILE A 172 -3.79 -14.06 10.49
CA ILE A 172 -4.37 -12.71 10.35
C ILE A 172 -5.43 -12.53 11.41
N THR A 173 -5.18 -11.65 12.38
CA THR A 173 -6.11 -11.42 13.48
C THR A 173 -6.84 -10.11 13.33
N ASN A 174 -8.12 -10.06 13.69
CA ASN A 174 -8.88 -8.82 13.74
C ASN A 174 -10.08 -8.94 14.68
N ARG A 175 -10.48 -7.79 15.25
CA ARG A 175 -11.72 -7.65 16.04
C ARG A 175 -13.00 -7.47 15.21
N SER A 176 -12.90 -7.52 13.90
CA SER A 176 -14.02 -7.32 12.96
C SER A 176 -14.08 -8.48 11.98
N GLU A 177 -15.08 -9.35 12.11
CA GLU A 177 -15.33 -10.46 11.17
C GLU A 177 -15.54 -10.00 9.73
N PRO A 178 -16.29 -8.91 9.43
CA PRO A 178 -16.42 -8.43 8.06
C PRO A 178 -15.08 -8.06 7.41
N ARG A 179 -14.13 -7.51 8.18
CA ARG A 179 -12.79 -7.22 7.68
C ARG A 179 -11.96 -8.47 7.43
N LEU A 180 -12.08 -9.48 8.27
CA LEU A 180 -11.45 -10.80 8.04
C LEU A 180 -12.00 -11.46 6.79
N SER A 181 -13.32 -11.45 6.61
CA SER A 181 -13.98 -12.00 5.42
C SER A 181 -13.52 -11.29 4.15
N SER A 182 -13.43 -9.96 4.17
CA SER A 182 -12.89 -9.18 3.04
C SER A 182 -11.42 -9.52 2.75
N ALA A 183 -10.59 -9.63 3.78
CA ALA A 183 -9.18 -10.03 3.61
C ALA A 183 -9.06 -11.43 3.01
N LYS A 184 -9.87 -12.37 3.48
CA LYS A 184 -9.92 -13.75 2.96
C LYS A 184 -10.26 -13.79 1.47
N GLU A 185 -11.22 -13.00 1.01
CA GLU A 185 -11.56 -12.94 -0.41
C GLU A 185 -10.43 -12.33 -1.26
N ILE A 186 -9.79 -11.25 -0.78
CA ILE A 186 -8.67 -10.62 -1.49
C ILE A 186 -7.47 -11.58 -1.61
N LEU A 187 -7.21 -12.38 -0.58
CA LEU A 187 -6.08 -13.31 -0.52
C LEU A 187 -6.40 -14.68 -1.13
N LYS A 188 -7.64 -14.90 -1.56
CA LYS A 188 -8.08 -16.15 -2.18
C LYS A 188 -7.28 -16.46 -3.45
N GLY A 189 -6.82 -17.69 -3.55
CA GLY A 189 -6.05 -18.13 -4.73
C GLY A 189 -4.59 -17.66 -4.78
N LEU A 190 -4.06 -17.11 -3.67
CA LEU A 190 -2.62 -16.92 -3.54
C LEU A 190 -1.88 -18.25 -3.41
N ASN A 191 -0.54 -18.16 -3.52
CA ASN A 191 0.37 -19.29 -3.53
C ASN A 191 0.03 -20.36 -2.47
N PRO A 192 -0.17 -21.62 -2.84
CA PRO A 192 -0.47 -22.70 -1.92
C PRO A 192 0.65 -23.05 -0.92
N GLU A 193 1.88 -22.58 -1.16
CA GLU A 193 3.00 -22.77 -0.22
C GLU A 193 2.83 -21.97 1.09
N VAL A 194 1.96 -20.96 1.09
CA VAL A 194 1.67 -20.13 2.27
C VAL A 194 0.25 -20.40 2.75
N SER A 195 0.12 -20.92 3.95
CA SER A 195 -1.18 -21.15 4.59
C SER A 195 -1.64 -19.88 5.33
N PHE A 196 -2.91 -19.50 5.16
CA PHE A 196 -3.52 -18.37 5.87
C PHE A 196 -4.57 -18.85 6.87
N GLU A 197 -4.47 -18.36 8.10
CA GLU A 197 -5.47 -18.56 9.14
C GLU A 197 -6.05 -17.21 9.57
N PHE A 198 -7.38 -17.11 9.58
CA PHE A 198 -8.09 -15.87 9.90
C PHE A 198 -8.74 -16.00 11.27
N CYS A 199 -8.23 -15.24 12.25
CA CYS A 199 -8.62 -15.35 13.65
C CYS A 199 -9.46 -14.14 14.06
N TYR A 200 -10.70 -14.40 14.48
CA TYR A 200 -11.55 -13.38 15.09
C TYR A 200 -11.14 -13.20 16.55
N ASN A 201 -10.44 -12.11 16.82
CA ASN A 201 -9.88 -11.77 18.13
C ASN A 201 -10.51 -10.46 18.61
N PRO A 202 -11.71 -10.49 19.23
CA PRO A 202 -12.39 -9.28 19.67
C PRO A 202 -11.71 -8.61 20.87
N LYS A 203 -10.91 -9.34 21.64
CA LYS A 203 -10.23 -8.86 22.85
C LYS A 203 -8.70 -8.94 22.70
N PRO A 204 -7.95 -8.08 23.39
CA PRO A 204 -6.48 -8.16 23.37
C PRO A 204 -5.94 -9.54 23.79
N GLU A 205 -6.55 -10.18 24.79
CA GLU A 205 -6.13 -11.48 25.33
C GLU A 205 -6.22 -12.60 24.30
N ASP A 206 -7.13 -12.48 23.31
CA ASP A 206 -7.26 -13.44 22.22
C ASP A 206 -6.02 -13.40 21.31
N ASN A 207 -5.42 -12.20 21.12
CA ASN A 207 -4.15 -12.07 20.40
C ASN A 207 -3.00 -12.72 21.16
N ASP A 208 -2.97 -12.58 22.50
CA ASP A 208 -1.95 -13.23 23.35
C ASP A 208 -2.08 -14.75 23.26
N ALA A 209 -3.31 -15.28 23.24
CA ALA A 209 -3.56 -16.70 23.08
C ALA A 209 -3.10 -17.20 21.69
N THR A 210 -3.43 -16.46 20.62
CA THR A 210 -2.95 -16.78 19.27
C THR A 210 -1.42 -16.78 19.22
N LEU A 211 -0.76 -15.75 19.75
CA LEU A 211 0.69 -15.61 19.74
C LEU A 211 1.40 -16.77 20.46
N LYS A 212 0.86 -17.23 21.59
CA LYS A 212 1.41 -18.38 22.34
C LYS A 212 1.31 -19.71 21.57
N GLY A 213 0.39 -19.82 20.63
CA GLY A 213 0.20 -21.01 19.81
C GLY A 213 1.04 -21.07 18.54
N LEU A 214 1.79 -20.00 18.21
CA LEU A 214 2.61 -19.97 17.00
C LEU A 214 3.85 -20.86 17.15
N LYS A 215 4.28 -21.43 16.05
CA LYS A 215 5.63 -22.02 15.96
C LYS A 215 6.67 -20.91 16.00
N PRO A 216 7.75 -21.12 16.77
CA PRO A 216 8.83 -20.13 16.89
C PRO A 216 9.58 -19.86 15.59
#